data_3f1134b16f2475e3b1c647c4866c514d
#
_entry.id   3f1134b16f2475e3b1c647c4866c514d
#
_cell.length_a   1.000
_cell.length_b   1.000
_cell.length_c   1.000
_cell.angle_alpha   90.00
_cell.angle_beta   90.00
_cell.angle_gamma   90.00
#
_symmetry.space_group_name_H-M   'P 1'
#
loop_
_entity.id
_entity.type
_entity.pdbx_description
1 polymer ?
#
loop_
_entity_poly.entity_id
_entity_poly.type
_entity_poly.pdbx_seq_one_letter_code
_entity_poly.pdbx_strand_id
1 'polypeptide(L)'
;ASGTILSYIMTKAMNRNLLKVIFTPPENTAEDAEKSVRAIHQGTARDAAFLMENAAKVIIVPGYGMAAAGAQHELANMAKILKIKYQVDVKFAIHPVAGRMPGHMNVLLAEADVNPDDVFELKDINQEFQTADVAYVIGANDTTNPLAKTKTDSPIYQMPILEVEQAKKVLFVKRSLAPGYAGIDNPLFYADNTIMLLGDAKDVTKQIVADLE
;
A
#
# COMPACT_ATOMS: atom_id res chain seq x y z
N ALA A 1 11.38 34.84 -19.26
CA ALA A 1 12.81 34.51 -19.08
C ALA A 1 13.12 33.71 -17.83
N SER A 2 12.61 34.08 -16.64
CA SER A 2 12.90 33.36 -15.39
C SER A 2 12.32 31.94 -15.33
N GLY A 3 11.12 31.70 -15.84
CA GLY A 3 10.50 30.38 -15.90
C GLY A 3 11.29 29.36 -16.73
N THR A 4 11.84 29.77 -17.85
CA THR A 4 12.63 28.90 -18.75
C THR A 4 13.94 28.49 -18.08
N ILE A 5 14.59 29.42 -17.36
CA ILE A 5 15.82 29.13 -16.63
C ILE A 5 15.53 28.14 -15.48
N LEU A 6 14.44 28.36 -14.75
CA LEU A 6 14.04 27.47 -13.65
C LEU A 6 13.74 26.06 -14.17
N SER A 7 12.96 25.93 -15.26
CA SER A 7 12.66 24.63 -15.87
C SER A 7 13.91 23.91 -16.34
N TYR A 8 14.89 24.63 -16.92
CA TYR A 8 16.17 24.08 -17.33
C TYR A 8 16.99 23.57 -16.13
N ILE A 9 17.06 24.35 -15.06
CA ILE A 9 17.79 23.95 -13.84
C ILE A 9 17.14 22.73 -13.19
N MET A 10 15.80 22.68 -13.12
CA MET A 10 15.06 21.55 -12.57
C MET A 10 15.26 20.27 -13.39
N THR A 11 15.16 20.35 -14.73
CA THR A 11 15.36 19.17 -15.57
C THR A 11 16.81 18.68 -15.52
N LYS A 12 17.77 19.58 -15.42
CA LYS A 12 19.19 19.22 -15.24
C LYS A 12 19.44 18.56 -13.88
N ALA A 13 18.84 19.07 -12.81
CA ALA A 13 18.91 18.46 -11.47
C ALA A 13 18.28 17.05 -11.43
N MET A 14 17.25 16.81 -12.29
CA MET A 14 16.61 15.51 -12.44
C MET A 14 17.32 14.59 -13.47
N ASN A 15 18.48 14.98 -13.97
CA ASN A 15 19.23 14.28 -15.03
C ASN A 15 18.39 14.00 -16.30
N ARG A 16 17.47 14.92 -16.64
CA ARG A 16 16.61 14.83 -17.84
C ARG A 16 16.89 15.99 -18.78
N ASN A 17 16.79 15.71 -20.09
CA ASN A 17 16.93 16.75 -21.11
C ASN A 17 15.59 17.48 -21.28
N LEU A 18 15.58 18.83 -21.14
CA LEU A 18 14.39 19.66 -21.25
C LEU A 18 13.62 19.45 -22.57
N LEU A 19 14.33 19.37 -23.69
CA LEU A 19 13.73 19.13 -25.00
C LEU A 19 13.07 17.73 -25.09
N LYS A 20 13.69 16.72 -24.47
CA LYS A 20 13.11 15.38 -24.40
C LYS A 20 11.84 15.35 -23.57
N VAL A 21 11.78 16.12 -22.48
CA VAL A 21 10.57 16.24 -21.64
C VAL A 21 9.40 16.94 -22.35
N ILE A 22 9.71 17.94 -23.21
CA ILE A 22 8.68 18.74 -23.90
C ILE A 22 8.17 18.04 -25.17
N PHE A 23 9.04 17.36 -25.91
CA PHE A 23 8.73 16.86 -27.25
C PHE A 23 8.57 15.33 -27.34
N THR A 24 8.84 14.59 -26.28
CA THR A 24 8.54 13.14 -26.26
C THR A 24 7.12 12.96 -25.73
N PRO A 25 6.19 12.38 -26.51
CA PRO A 25 4.94 11.90 -25.97
C PRO A 25 5.26 10.89 -24.86
N PRO A 26 4.38 10.67 -23.86
CA PRO A 26 4.60 9.64 -22.87
C PRO A 26 4.88 8.33 -23.62
N GLU A 27 6.09 7.84 -23.51
CA GLU A 27 6.47 6.57 -24.10
C GLU A 27 5.62 5.50 -23.39
N ASN A 28 4.64 4.98 -24.12
CA ASN A 28 4.13 3.64 -23.86
C ASN A 28 5.28 2.70 -24.21
N THR A 29 6.15 2.45 -23.24
CA THR A 29 7.30 1.58 -23.42
C THR A 29 6.81 0.15 -23.68
N ALA A 30 7.59 -0.61 -24.45
CA ALA A 30 7.32 -2.03 -24.72
C ALA A 30 7.14 -2.87 -23.43
N GLU A 31 7.55 -2.36 -22.28
CA GLU A 31 7.25 -2.92 -20.94
C GLU A 31 5.75 -2.97 -20.64
N ASP A 32 4.93 -2.08 -21.23
CA ASP A 32 3.46 -2.14 -21.06
C ASP A 32 2.83 -3.29 -21.86
N ALA A 33 3.51 -3.78 -22.89
CA ALA A 33 3.05 -4.94 -23.66
C ALA A 33 3.32 -6.28 -22.95
N GLU A 34 4.39 -6.39 -22.15
CA GLU A 34 4.64 -7.58 -21.32
C GLU A 34 3.76 -7.60 -20.04
N LYS A 35 3.30 -6.44 -19.56
CA LYS A 35 2.38 -6.34 -18.42
C LYS A 35 1.01 -6.97 -18.69
N SER A 36 0.63 -7.15 -19.94
CA SER A 36 -0.70 -7.65 -20.33
C SER A 36 -0.93 -9.15 -20.11
N VAL A 37 0.07 -9.91 -19.63
CA VAL A 37 -0.01 -11.39 -19.49
C VAL A 37 0.01 -11.86 -18.03
N ARG A 38 0.29 -10.99 -17.06
CA ARG A 38 0.29 -11.41 -15.66
C ARG A 38 -1.13 -11.38 -15.09
N ALA A 39 -1.68 -12.56 -14.83
CA ALA A 39 -2.97 -12.70 -14.15
C ALA A 39 -2.87 -12.22 -12.71
N ILE A 40 -3.85 -11.44 -12.26
CA ILE A 40 -4.03 -11.08 -10.85
C ILE A 40 -5.07 -11.98 -10.22
N HIS A 41 -4.90 -12.26 -8.94
CA HIS A 41 -5.97 -12.88 -8.15
C HIS A 41 -6.86 -11.76 -7.60
N GLN A 42 -8.03 -11.57 -8.20
CA GLN A 42 -9.01 -10.59 -7.73
C GLN A 42 -9.98 -11.25 -6.78
N GLY A 43 -10.18 -10.64 -5.61
CA GLY A 43 -11.16 -11.05 -4.62
C GLY A 43 -12.23 -9.99 -4.38
N THR A 44 -13.18 -10.34 -3.51
CA THR A 44 -14.27 -9.48 -3.06
C THR A 44 -14.06 -9.06 -1.60
N ALA A 45 -14.84 -8.08 -1.13
CA ALA A 45 -14.86 -7.70 0.29
C ALA A 45 -15.25 -8.88 1.19
N ARG A 46 -16.15 -9.74 0.73
CA ARG A 46 -16.57 -10.96 1.43
C ARG A 46 -15.44 -11.97 1.58
N ASP A 47 -14.63 -12.17 0.53
CA ASP A 47 -13.46 -13.04 0.61
C ASP A 47 -12.45 -12.51 1.64
N ALA A 48 -12.27 -11.19 1.66
CA ALA A 48 -11.39 -10.53 2.63
C ALA A 48 -11.92 -10.67 4.06
N ALA A 49 -13.22 -10.44 4.30
CA ALA A 49 -13.86 -10.64 5.59
C ALA A 49 -13.65 -12.07 6.08
N PHE A 50 -13.96 -13.07 5.22
CA PHE A 50 -13.80 -14.49 5.55
C PHE A 50 -12.36 -14.86 5.91
N LEU A 51 -11.37 -14.34 5.19
CA LEU A 51 -9.97 -14.60 5.49
C LEU A 51 -9.53 -13.97 6.82
N MET A 52 -10.00 -12.75 7.12
CA MET A 52 -9.61 -12.05 8.33
C MET A 52 -10.31 -12.56 9.58
N GLU A 53 -11.60 -12.94 9.50
CA GLU A 53 -12.34 -13.48 10.66
C GLU A 53 -11.80 -14.86 11.11
N ASN A 54 -11.20 -15.62 10.19
CA ASN A 54 -10.59 -16.93 10.47
C ASN A 54 -9.08 -16.84 10.72
N ALA A 55 -8.49 -15.64 10.75
CA ALA A 55 -7.09 -15.43 11.02
C ALA A 55 -6.81 -15.39 12.53
N ALA A 56 -5.66 -15.90 12.96
CA ALA A 56 -5.16 -15.66 14.31
C ALA A 56 -4.49 -14.27 14.42
N LYS A 57 -3.80 -13.82 13.36
CA LYS A 57 -3.11 -12.54 13.32
C LYS A 57 -3.32 -11.82 11.99
N VAL A 58 -3.73 -10.55 12.06
CA VAL A 58 -3.88 -9.63 10.93
C VAL A 58 -2.99 -8.42 11.14
N ILE A 59 -2.12 -8.11 10.15
CA ILE A 59 -1.32 -6.88 10.16
C ILE A 59 -1.87 -5.93 9.09
N ILE A 60 -2.30 -4.76 9.53
CA ILE A 60 -2.85 -3.70 8.68
C ILE A 60 -1.74 -2.73 8.30
N VAL A 61 -1.59 -2.45 7.02
CA VAL A 61 -0.58 -1.54 6.46
C VAL A 61 -1.26 -0.35 5.81
N PRO A 62 -1.50 0.74 6.55
CA PRO A 62 -2.12 1.95 6.02
C PRO A 62 -1.12 2.79 5.23
N GLY A 63 -1.58 3.42 4.17
CA GLY A 63 -0.81 4.34 3.37
C GLY A 63 -1.61 5.58 2.96
N TYR A 64 -1.02 6.42 2.11
CA TYR A 64 -1.65 7.67 1.67
C TYR A 64 -3.02 7.48 1.02
N GLY A 65 -3.22 6.39 0.29
CA GLY A 65 -4.52 6.11 -0.35
C GLY A 65 -5.66 5.93 0.66
N MET A 66 -5.39 5.38 1.85
CA MET A 66 -6.35 5.34 2.96
C MET A 66 -6.72 6.76 3.41
N ALA A 67 -5.72 7.62 3.62
CA ALA A 67 -5.92 9.02 4.00
C ALA A 67 -6.70 9.79 2.94
N ALA A 68 -6.36 9.61 1.67
CA ALA A 68 -7.01 10.29 0.55
C ALA A 68 -8.49 9.87 0.37
N ALA A 69 -8.83 8.65 0.74
CA ALA A 69 -10.20 8.14 0.75
C ALA A 69 -10.97 8.49 2.04
N GLY A 70 -10.29 8.97 3.08
CA GLY A 70 -10.89 9.20 4.40
C GLY A 70 -11.41 7.90 5.04
N ALA A 71 -10.65 6.80 4.90
CA ALA A 71 -11.07 5.46 5.32
C ALA A 71 -10.62 5.08 6.75
N GLN A 72 -9.98 5.99 7.49
CA GLN A 72 -9.41 5.69 8.81
C GLN A 72 -10.44 5.22 9.82
N HIS A 73 -11.65 5.77 9.82
CA HIS A 73 -12.69 5.39 10.78
C HIS A 73 -13.29 4.01 10.48
N GLU A 74 -13.53 3.72 9.20
CA GLU A 74 -13.98 2.39 8.77
C GLU A 74 -12.93 1.33 9.05
N LEU A 75 -11.64 1.67 8.86
CA LEU A 75 -10.52 0.80 9.15
C LEU A 75 -10.41 0.50 10.65
N ALA A 76 -10.55 1.51 11.50
CA ALA A 76 -10.55 1.36 12.96
C ALA A 76 -11.73 0.50 13.43
N ASN A 77 -12.92 0.71 12.84
CA ASN A 77 -14.10 -0.11 13.15
C ASN A 77 -13.90 -1.58 12.74
N MET A 78 -13.36 -1.82 11.56
CA MET A 78 -13.00 -3.18 11.09
C MET A 78 -12.05 -3.87 12.08
N ALA A 79 -10.96 -3.18 12.47
CA ALA A 79 -9.99 -3.70 13.43
C ALA A 79 -10.64 -4.02 14.78
N LYS A 80 -11.53 -3.15 15.26
CA LYS A 80 -12.27 -3.36 16.50
C LYS A 80 -13.19 -4.58 16.46
N ILE A 81 -13.92 -4.78 15.35
CA ILE A 81 -14.77 -5.95 15.16
C ILE A 81 -13.94 -7.23 15.17
N LEU A 82 -12.84 -7.27 14.41
CA LEU A 82 -11.93 -8.41 14.37
C LEU A 82 -11.37 -8.76 15.75
N LYS A 83 -10.97 -7.77 16.54
CA LYS A 83 -10.43 -7.98 17.89
C LYS A 83 -11.50 -8.46 18.88
N ILE A 84 -12.68 -7.83 18.90
CA ILE A 84 -13.70 -8.07 19.92
C ILE A 84 -14.55 -9.29 19.58
N LYS A 85 -15.05 -9.40 18.34
CA LYS A 85 -15.98 -10.45 17.93
C LYS A 85 -15.24 -11.75 17.57
N TYR A 86 -14.11 -11.63 16.87
CA TYR A 86 -13.38 -12.79 16.36
C TYR A 86 -12.09 -13.11 17.12
N GLN A 87 -11.70 -12.27 18.10
CA GLN A 87 -10.51 -12.44 18.92
C GLN A 87 -9.20 -12.51 18.11
N VAL A 88 -9.15 -11.83 16.98
CA VAL A 88 -7.98 -11.75 16.11
C VAL A 88 -6.95 -10.79 16.72
N ASP A 89 -5.67 -11.16 16.71
CA ASP A 89 -4.56 -10.24 17.01
C ASP A 89 -4.39 -9.27 15.85
N VAL A 90 -4.86 -8.03 16.00
CA VAL A 90 -4.79 -7.00 14.95
C VAL A 90 -3.75 -5.95 15.31
N LYS A 91 -2.78 -5.75 14.41
CA LYS A 91 -1.71 -4.76 14.54
C LYS A 91 -1.66 -3.84 13.33
N PHE A 92 -1.22 -2.60 13.54
CA PHE A 92 -0.99 -1.63 12.48
C PHE A 92 0.51 -1.44 12.24
N ALA A 93 0.97 -1.63 11.01
CA ALA A 93 2.37 -1.47 10.63
C ALA A 93 2.56 -0.16 9.87
N ILE A 94 3.28 0.79 10.48
CA ILE A 94 3.48 2.12 9.93
C ILE A 94 4.88 2.23 9.31
N HIS A 95 4.89 2.63 8.04
CA HIS A 95 6.14 2.98 7.37
C HIS A 95 6.49 4.45 7.63
N PRO A 96 7.78 4.80 7.92
CA PRO A 96 8.18 6.16 8.26
C PRO A 96 7.83 7.22 7.20
N VAL A 97 7.81 6.83 5.92
CA VAL A 97 7.48 7.74 4.81
C VAL A 97 6.05 7.55 4.28
N ALA A 98 5.18 6.78 4.99
CA ALA A 98 3.79 6.66 4.61
C ALA A 98 3.05 8.00 4.79
N GLY A 99 2.32 8.41 3.76
CA GLY A 99 1.56 9.67 3.78
C GLY A 99 2.27 10.84 3.12
N ARG A 100 2.02 12.06 3.61
CA ARG A 100 2.51 13.33 3.05
C ARG A 100 3.38 14.13 4.01
N MET A 101 3.44 13.74 5.29
CA MET A 101 4.24 14.36 6.33
C MET A 101 4.66 13.30 7.35
N PRO A 102 5.74 13.50 8.11
CA PRO A 102 6.13 12.61 9.21
C PRO A 102 4.98 12.40 10.20
N GLY A 103 4.73 11.15 10.57
CA GLY A 103 3.66 10.79 11.50
C GLY A 103 2.23 10.89 10.95
N HIS A 104 2.04 11.12 9.64
CA HIS A 104 0.70 11.28 9.04
C HIS A 104 -0.24 10.13 9.39
N MET A 105 0.21 8.88 9.27
CA MET A 105 -0.61 7.71 9.59
C MET A 105 -0.94 7.62 11.08
N ASN A 106 0.01 7.94 11.95
CA ASN A 106 -0.20 7.93 13.40
C ASN A 106 -1.29 8.94 13.81
N VAL A 107 -1.29 10.15 13.22
CA VAL A 107 -2.31 11.16 13.49
C VAL A 107 -3.70 10.68 13.06
N LEU A 108 -3.83 10.09 11.87
CA LEU A 108 -5.12 9.59 11.36
C LEU A 108 -5.65 8.39 12.15
N LEU A 109 -4.77 7.49 12.59
CA LEU A 109 -5.16 6.36 13.43
C LEU A 109 -5.57 6.83 14.82
N ALA A 110 -4.88 7.81 15.39
CA ALA A 110 -5.27 8.44 16.67
C ALA A 110 -6.61 9.19 16.54
N GLU A 111 -6.87 9.89 15.43
CA GLU A 111 -8.17 10.52 15.16
C GLU A 111 -9.32 9.49 15.08
N ALA A 112 -9.00 8.28 14.62
CA ALA A 112 -9.96 7.18 14.53
C ALA A 112 -10.03 6.32 15.80
N ASP A 113 -9.48 6.77 16.93
CA ASP A 113 -9.47 6.08 18.24
C ASP A 113 -8.81 4.68 18.19
N VAL A 114 -7.82 4.48 17.34
CA VAL A 114 -7.00 3.25 17.34
C VAL A 114 -6.09 3.29 18.59
N ASN A 115 -6.06 2.16 19.33
CA ASN A 115 -5.18 2.05 20.49
C ASN A 115 -3.70 2.18 20.06
N PRO A 116 -2.94 3.12 20.65
CA PRO A 116 -1.51 3.28 20.34
C PRO A 116 -0.68 2.02 20.54
N ASP A 117 -1.06 1.14 21.47
CA ASP A 117 -0.38 -0.12 21.73
C ASP A 117 -0.49 -1.13 20.55
N ASP A 118 -1.41 -0.91 19.63
CA ASP A 118 -1.59 -1.72 18.43
C ASP A 118 -0.83 -1.14 17.22
N VAL A 119 -0.16 0.01 17.37
CA VAL A 119 0.52 0.73 16.28
C VAL A 119 2.02 0.59 16.40
N PHE A 120 2.64 -0.04 15.41
CA PHE A 120 4.06 -0.38 15.41
C PHE A 120 4.79 0.25 14.23
N GLU A 121 6.02 0.66 14.45
CA GLU A 121 6.90 1.12 13.39
C GLU A 121 7.53 -0.07 12.62
N LEU A 122 7.94 0.19 11.38
CA LEU A 122 8.54 -0.79 10.48
C LEU A 122 9.60 -1.69 11.16
N LYS A 123 10.52 -1.08 11.91
CA LYS A 123 11.64 -1.80 12.55
C LYS A 123 11.18 -2.83 13.60
N ASP A 124 10.04 -2.57 14.23
CA ASP A 124 9.53 -3.38 15.33
C ASP A 124 8.59 -4.48 14.85
N ILE A 125 7.84 -4.22 13.75
CA ILE A 125 6.80 -5.12 13.25
C ILE A 125 7.26 -6.02 12.10
N ASN A 126 8.35 -5.67 11.40
CA ASN A 126 8.65 -6.27 10.10
C ASN A 126 8.86 -7.78 10.16
N GLN A 127 9.42 -8.31 11.25
CA GLN A 127 9.60 -9.74 11.43
C GLN A 127 8.28 -10.49 11.71
N GLU A 128 7.25 -9.79 12.18
CA GLU A 128 5.96 -10.40 12.50
C GLU A 128 5.14 -10.77 11.26
N PHE A 129 5.46 -10.22 10.07
CA PHE A 129 4.80 -10.64 8.84
C PHE A 129 4.96 -12.13 8.56
N GLN A 130 6.06 -12.75 8.94
CA GLN A 130 6.28 -14.20 8.79
C GLN A 130 5.27 -15.04 9.56
N THR A 131 4.71 -14.53 10.64
CA THR A 131 3.72 -15.21 11.48
C THR A 131 2.30 -14.70 11.27
N ALA A 132 2.12 -13.70 10.40
CA ALA A 132 0.82 -13.15 10.08
C ALA A 132 0.04 -14.06 9.12
N ASP A 133 -1.22 -14.31 9.43
CA ASP A 133 -2.12 -15.01 8.53
C ASP A 133 -2.55 -14.11 7.37
N VAL A 134 -2.80 -12.83 7.67
CA VAL A 134 -3.23 -11.84 6.69
C VAL A 134 -2.46 -10.53 6.87
N ALA A 135 -1.90 -10.01 5.78
CA ALA A 135 -1.47 -8.62 5.67
C ALA A 135 -2.51 -7.84 4.85
N TYR A 136 -3.18 -6.87 5.48
CA TYR A 136 -4.17 -6.01 4.82
C TYR A 136 -3.54 -4.68 4.43
N VAL A 137 -3.20 -4.51 3.16
CA VAL A 137 -2.56 -3.31 2.62
C VAL A 137 -3.61 -2.37 2.06
N ILE A 138 -3.75 -1.20 2.67
CA ILE A 138 -4.76 -0.21 2.29
C ILE A 138 -4.12 1.14 1.95
N GLY A 139 -4.11 1.48 0.67
CA GLY A 139 -3.58 2.76 0.20
C GLY A 139 -2.06 2.92 0.28
N ALA A 140 -1.31 1.84 0.58
CA ALA A 140 0.14 1.78 0.45
C ALA A 140 0.52 1.12 -0.89
N ASN A 141 1.70 1.43 -1.42
CA ASN A 141 2.25 0.79 -2.62
C ASN A 141 3.78 0.72 -2.55
N ASP A 142 4.47 1.85 -2.73
CA ASP A 142 5.94 1.90 -2.80
C ASP A 142 6.59 1.39 -1.50
N THR A 143 5.97 1.64 -0.36
CA THR A 143 6.42 1.24 0.99
C THR A 143 6.37 -0.27 1.25
N THR A 144 5.75 -1.03 0.35
CA THR A 144 5.67 -2.51 0.40
C THR A 144 6.30 -3.18 -0.82
N ASN A 145 6.89 -2.39 -1.74
CA ASN A 145 7.35 -2.89 -3.03
C ASN A 145 8.71 -3.60 -2.91
N PRO A 146 8.79 -4.92 -3.15
CA PRO A 146 10.04 -5.68 -3.03
C PRO A 146 11.11 -5.27 -4.05
N LEU A 147 10.77 -4.54 -5.12
CA LEU A 147 11.77 -3.98 -6.05
C LEU A 147 12.71 -2.96 -5.38
N ALA A 148 12.34 -2.42 -4.22
CA ALA A 148 13.25 -1.61 -3.42
C ALA A 148 14.52 -2.36 -2.98
N LYS A 149 14.45 -3.69 -2.87
CA LYS A 149 15.60 -4.54 -2.50
C LYS A 149 16.47 -4.93 -3.71
N THR A 150 15.90 -5.00 -4.91
CA THR A 150 16.53 -5.68 -6.06
C THR A 150 16.80 -4.78 -7.27
N LYS A 151 15.95 -3.78 -7.50
CA LYS A 151 16.03 -2.94 -8.70
C LYS A 151 16.91 -1.70 -8.45
N THR A 152 18.20 -1.79 -8.80
CA THR A 152 19.23 -0.77 -8.52
C THR A 152 19.01 0.58 -9.21
N ASP A 153 18.29 0.61 -10.33
CA ASP A 153 17.94 1.81 -11.09
C ASP A 153 16.60 2.43 -10.66
N SER A 154 15.97 1.85 -9.65
CA SER A 154 14.70 2.31 -9.10
C SER A 154 14.88 3.50 -8.14
N PRO A 155 14.00 4.54 -8.18
CA PRO A 155 14.02 5.63 -7.22
C PRO A 155 13.72 5.18 -5.78
N ILE A 156 13.20 3.97 -5.57
CA ILE A 156 12.98 3.40 -4.22
C ILE A 156 14.09 2.41 -3.80
N TYR A 157 15.15 2.28 -4.60
CA TYR A 157 16.24 1.34 -4.28
C TYR A 157 16.83 1.63 -2.90
N GLN A 158 17.05 0.58 -2.11
CA GLN A 158 17.51 0.60 -0.72
C GLN A 158 16.57 1.28 0.29
N MET A 159 15.36 1.67 -0.11
CA MET A 159 14.35 2.09 0.86
C MET A 159 13.92 0.86 1.69
N PRO A 160 13.96 0.93 3.02
CA PRO A 160 13.36 -0.12 3.85
C PRO A 160 11.88 -0.28 3.48
N ILE A 161 11.37 -1.48 3.43
CA ILE A 161 9.95 -1.75 3.11
C ILE A 161 9.31 -2.61 4.19
N LEU A 162 7.99 -2.54 4.29
CA LEU A 162 7.20 -3.49 5.04
C LEU A 162 7.08 -4.79 4.22
N GLU A 163 7.56 -5.89 4.77
CA GLU A 163 7.73 -7.17 4.07
C GLU A 163 6.43 -7.99 4.05
N VAL A 164 5.36 -7.36 3.56
CA VAL A 164 4.01 -7.95 3.53
C VAL A 164 3.94 -9.27 2.77
N GLU A 165 4.85 -9.47 1.82
CA GLU A 165 4.97 -10.70 1.03
C GLU A 165 5.25 -11.96 1.87
N GLN A 166 5.72 -11.78 3.11
CA GLN A 166 6.01 -12.87 4.03
C GLN A 166 4.75 -13.39 4.75
N ALA A 167 3.64 -12.65 4.72
CA ALA A 167 2.38 -13.10 5.28
C ALA A 167 1.80 -14.26 4.46
N LYS A 168 1.01 -15.13 5.10
CA LYS A 168 0.36 -16.26 4.42
C LYS A 168 -0.57 -15.79 3.29
N LYS A 169 -1.30 -14.68 3.51
CA LYS A 169 -2.14 -14.00 2.50
C LYS A 169 -1.95 -12.50 2.58
N VAL A 170 -1.94 -11.86 1.42
CA VAL A 170 -1.88 -10.41 1.28
C VAL A 170 -3.17 -9.93 0.63
N LEU A 171 -3.94 -9.11 1.31
CA LEU A 171 -5.11 -8.43 0.78
C LEU A 171 -4.70 -7.01 0.40
N PHE A 172 -4.73 -6.69 -0.88
CA PHE A 172 -4.21 -5.42 -1.39
C PHE A 172 -5.33 -4.55 -1.95
N VAL A 173 -5.70 -3.49 -1.23
CA VAL A 173 -6.76 -2.56 -1.64
C VAL A 173 -6.19 -1.44 -2.51
N LYS A 174 -6.63 -1.37 -3.75
CA LYS A 174 -6.29 -0.31 -4.72
C LYS A 174 -7.43 -0.03 -5.67
N ARG A 175 -7.49 1.23 -6.17
CA ARG A 175 -8.47 1.61 -7.22
C ARG A 175 -8.13 1.02 -8.59
N SER A 176 -6.86 0.78 -8.87
CA SER A 176 -6.36 0.23 -10.13
C SER A 176 -4.96 -0.35 -9.96
N LEU A 177 -4.47 -1.08 -10.95
CA LEU A 177 -3.10 -1.61 -10.97
C LEU A 177 -2.03 -0.57 -11.32
N ALA A 178 -2.40 0.69 -11.50
CA ALA A 178 -1.46 1.76 -11.84
C ALA A 178 -0.34 1.87 -10.79
N PRO A 179 0.89 2.24 -11.21
CA PRO A 179 2.00 2.47 -10.31
C PRO A 179 1.68 3.48 -9.20
N GLY A 180 2.45 3.42 -8.11
CA GLY A 180 2.39 4.39 -7.03
C GLY A 180 3.11 5.70 -7.37
N TYR A 181 3.42 6.49 -6.32
CA TYR A 181 4.10 7.78 -6.46
C TYR A 181 5.48 7.66 -7.13
N ALA A 182 6.19 6.55 -6.89
CA ALA A 182 7.50 6.31 -7.50
C ALA A 182 7.44 5.94 -8.99
N GLY A 183 6.25 5.71 -9.55
CA GLY A 183 6.07 5.35 -10.96
C GLY A 183 6.55 3.95 -11.32
N ILE A 184 6.69 3.06 -10.34
CA ILE A 184 7.23 1.71 -10.49
C ILE A 184 6.12 0.69 -10.29
N ASP A 185 6.11 -0.34 -11.13
CA ASP A 185 5.23 -1.49 -10.98
C ASP A 185 5.52 -2.24 -9.66
N ASN A 186 4.49 -2.86 -9.10
CA ASN A 186 4.66 -3.61 -7.87
C ASN A 186 4.38 -5.10 -8.14
N PRO A 187 5.41 -5.96 -8.08
CA PRO A 187 5.25 -7.39 -8.35
C PRO A 187 4.34 -8.10 -7.35
N LEU A 188 4.09 -7.51 -6.19
CA LEU A 188 3.14 -8.05 -5.21
C LEU A 188 1.74 -8.24 -5.76
N PHE A 189 1.30 -7.40 -6.74
CA PHE A 189 -0.03 -7.51 -7.32
C PHE A 189 -0.27 -8.84 -8.05
N TYR A 190 0.81 -9.49 -8.46
CA TYR A 190 0.82 -10.74 -9.24
C TYR A 190 1.32 -11.94 -8.44
N ALA A 191 1.58 -11.76 -7.14
CA ALA A 191 2.07 -12.82 -6.29
C ALA A 191 0.96 -13.83 -5.94
N ASP A 192 1.29 -15.11 -5.83
CA ASP A 192 0.32 -16.20 -5.59
C ASP A 192 -0.42 -16.09 -4.25
N ASN A 193 0.18 -15.41 -3.27
CA ASN A 193 -0.43 -15.17 -1.98
C ASN A 193 -1.19 -13.84 -1.90
N THR A 194 -1.21 -13.03 -2.98
CA THR A 194 -1.87 -11.72 -3.01
C THR A 194 -3.24 -11.79 -3.66
N ILE A 195 -4.21 -11.20 -3.00
CA ILE A 195 -5.58 -11.00 -3.50
C ILE A 195 -5.81 -9.50 -3.65
N MET A 196 -6.11 -9.06 -4.86
CA MET A 196 -6.39 -7.67 -5.18
C MET A 196 -7.86 -7.34 -4.92
N LEU A 197 -8.11 -6.36 -4.07
CA LEU A 197 -9.43 -5.79 -3.80
C LEU A 197 -9.52 -4.45 -4.54
N LEU A 198 -10.05 -4.50 -5.77
CA LEU A 198 -10.10 -3.31 -6.63
C LEU A 198 -11.31 -2.45 -6.29
N GLY A 199 -11.05 -1.24 -5.81
CA GLY A 199 -12.09 -0.29 -5.43
C GLY A 199 -11.56 0.90 -4.64
N ASP A 200 -12.46 1.81 -4.27
CA ASP A 200 -12.14 2.87 -3.34
C ASP A 200 -11.88 2.29 -1.94
N ALA A 201 -10.84 2.77 -1.26
CA ALA A 201 -10.42 2.20 0.02
C ALA A 201 -11.51 2.28 1.10
N LYS A 202 -12.29 3.37 1.12
CA LYS A 202 -13.38 3.54 2.08
C LYS A 202 -14.53 2.59 1.79
N ASP A 203 -14.93 2.49 0.51
CA ASP A 203 -16.06 1.65 0.11
C ASP A 203 -15.76 0.17 0.30
N VAL A 204 -14.56 -0.28 -0.09
CA VAL A 204 -14.12 -1.66 0.14
C VAL A 204 -14.09 -1.99 1.64
N THR A 205 -13.53 -1.10 2.47
CA THR A 205 -13.47 -1.33 3.93
C THR A 205 -14.87 -1.36 4.55
N LYS A 206 -15.78 -0.49 4.11
CA LYS A 206 -17.20 -0.52 4.55
C LYS A 206 -17.89 -1.84 4.23
N GLN A 207 -17.67 -2.36 3.02
CA GLN A 207 -18.24 -3.66 2.63
C GLN A 207 -17.68 -4.80 3.48
N ILE A 208 -16.37 -4.78 3.76
CA ILE A 208 -15.74 -5.76 4.67
C ILE A 208 -16.37 -5.68 6.07
N VAL A 209 -16.56 -4.47 6.60
CA VAL A 209 -17.21 -4.26 7.91
C VAL A 209 -18.63 -4.86 7.90
N ALA A 210 -19.43 -4.59 6.88
CA ALA A 210 -20.78 -5.12 6.76
C ALA A 210 -20.83 -6.66 6.67
N ASP A 211 -19.80 -7.28 6.06
CA ASP A 211 -19.69 -8.74 5.97
C ASP A 211 -19.18 -9.37 7.30
N LEU A 212 -18.52 -8.58 8.16
CA LEU A 212 -18.04 -8.99 9.49
C LEU A 212 -19.10 -8.83 10.59
N GLU A 213 -20.10 -7.92 10.43
CA GLU A 213 -21.20 -7.69 11.37
C GLU A 213 -22.20 -8.85 11.40
#